data_8f9605b3534fde41109f2227904892ce
#
_entry.id   8f9605b3534fde41109f2227904892ce
#
_cell.length_a   1.000
_cell.length_b   1.000
_cell.length_c   1.000
_cell.angle_alpha   90.00
_cell.angle_beta   90.00
_cell.angle_gamma   90.00
#
_symmetry.space_group_name_H-M   'P 1'
#
loop_
_entity.id
_entity.type
_entity.pdbx_description
1 polymer ?
#
loop_
_entity_poly.entity_id
_entity_poly.type
_entity_poly.pdbx_seq_one_letter_code
_entity_poly.pdbx_strand_id
1 'polypeptide(L)'
;MKYDTTLKDVLWRGAPALLRQLAGSPARELRPTEYPATRSRRPDFVARLADGRLFHLELQAAPDERMAWRMLEYYGLIADQHGGETVEQQVLALTAAATAMPAGIAHPRLQFGFPVVSAETLDAGPLLASDHPDDNVLAVLCRTHDMKERVREILGRLVRLEGTERSDAVTRLLVLSGLRGATPVVMQEAKAMSIQIDIQSNEYLRSVFAKGEEQGKAEGKAETLLRLLERRFPPVPETRRAQVQAATVEQLDAWLDAVLDAPDLDAVFEVTAH
;
A
#
# COMPACT_ATOMS: atom_id res chain seq x y z
N MET A 1 -2.56 2.47 -4.45
CA MET A 1 -1.59 2.29 -5.54
C MET A 1 -0.11 2.38 -5.13
N LYS A 2 0.25 3.02 -4.02
CA LYS A 2 1.66 3.18 -3.61
C LYS A 2 2.28 1.88 -3.07
N TYR A 3 1.50 1.11 -2.31
CA TYR A 3 1.92 -0.20 -1.79
C TYR A 3 2.09 -1.24 -2.89
N ASP A 4 1.28 -1.13 -3.94
CA ASP A 4 1.31 -1.99 -5.12
C ASP A 4 2.69 -2.00 -5.81
N THR A 5 3.24 -0.82 -6.09
CA THR A 5 4.55 -0.70 -6.72
C THR A 5 5.66 -1.32 -5.88
N THR A 6 5.65 -1.06 -4.57
CA THR A 6 6.67 -1.61 -3.66
C THR A 6 6.56 -3.12 -3.53
N LEU A 7 5.31 -3.65 -3.43
CA LEU A 7 5.09 -5.10 -3.37
C LEU A 7 5.47 -5.80 -4.68
N LYS A 8 5.17 -5.17 -5.82
CA LYS A 8 5.64 -5.66 -7.12
C LYS A 8 7.17 -5.74 -7.16
N ASP A 9 7.86 -4.68 -6.73
CA ASP A 9 9.33 -4.68 -6.68
C ASP A 9 9.88 -5.81 -5.78
N VAL A 10 9.29 -6.00 -4.58
CA VAL A 10 9.65 -7.09 -3.67
C VAL A 10 9.45 -8.46 -4.34
N LEU A 11 8.32 -8.68 -5.01
CA LEU A 11 8.04 -9.94 -5.71
C LEU A 11 9.00 -10.17 -6.88
N TRP A 12 9.31 -9.14 -7.67
CA TRP A 12 10.25 -9.22 -8.78
C TRP A 12 11.70 -9.50 -8.34
N ARG A 13 12.03 -9.26 -7.07
CA ARG A 13 13.31 -9.67 -6.47
C ARG A 13 13.33 -11.12 -5.99
N GLY A 14 12.17 -11.81 -6.05
CA GLY A 14 12.09 -13.26 -5.88
C GLY A 14 11.33 -13.78 -4.67
N ALA A 15 11.06 -13.01 -3.62
CA ALA A 15 10.26 -13.35 -2.42
C ALA A 15 9.95 -14.88 -2.26
N PRO A 16 10.96 -15.79 -2.17
CA PRO A 16 10.77 -17.22 -2.35
C PRO A 16 9.96 -17.89 -1.22
N ALA A 17 10.03 -17.39 0.01
CA ALA A 17 9.24 -17.91 1.11
C ALA A 17 7.75 -17.56 0.97
N LEU A 18 7.43 -16.36 0.50
CA LEU A 18 6.06 -15.99 0.17
C LEU A 18 5.50 -16.89 -0.94
N LEU A 19 6.25 -17.09 -2.02
CA LEU A 19 5.82 -17.95 -3.13
C LEU A 19 5.64 -19.41 -2.69
N ARG A 20 6.45 -19.94 -1.79
CA ARG A 20 6.20 -21.27 -1.21
C ARG A 20 4.91 -21.33 -0.41
N GLN A 21 4.59 -20.30 0.38
CA GLN A 21 3.32 -20.26 1.13
C GLN A 21 2.10 -20.16 0.21
N LEU A 22 2.17 -19.33 -0.84
CA LEU A 22 1.05 -19.08 -1.73
C LEU A 22 0.90 -20.14 -2.81
N ALA A 23 2.00 -20.56 -3.42
CA ALA A 23 2.02 -21.42 -4.61
C ALA A 23 2.65 -22.80 -4.35
N GLY A 24 3.15 -23.06 -3.15
CA GLY A 24 3.81 -24.30 -2.77
C GLY A 24 5.21 -24.51 -3.36
N SER A 25 5.68 -23.56 -4.19
CA SER A 25 6.98 -23.66 -4.88
C SER A 25 7.58 -22.27 -5.11
N PRO A 26 8.92 -22.08 -5.07
CA PRO A 26 9.54 -20.83 -5.47
C PRO A 26 9.46 -20.63 -6.98
N ALA A 27 9.62 -19.39 -7.44
CA ALA A 27 9.73 -19.12 -8.87
C ALA A 27 11.04 -19.71 -9.43
N ARG A 28 10.94 -20.39 -10.59
CA ARG A 28 12.08 -20.81 -11.38
C ARG A 28 12.52 -19.70 -12.35
N GLU A 29 11.54 -18.99 -12.91
CA GLU A 29 11.73 -17.98 -13.93
C GLU A 29 10.59 -16.95 -13.84
N LEU A 30 10.92 -15.67 -13.86
CA LEU A 30 9.93 -14.60 -13.97
C LEU A 30 9.55 -14.39 -15.43
N ARG A 31 8.28 -14.09 -15.69
CA ARG A 31 7.74 -13.88 -17.03
C ARG A 31 7.35 -12.41 -17.23
N PRO A 32 7.45 -11.89 -18.48
CA PRO A 32 6.95 -10.56 -18.79
C PRO A 32 5.48 -10.40 -18.41
N THR A 33 5.10 -9.25 -17.91
CA THR A 33 3.72 -8.92 -17.51
C THR A 33 3.04 -7.93 -18.46
N GLU A 34 3.63 -7.71 -19.64
CA GLU A 34 3.07 -6.88 -20.71
C GLU A 34 2.45 -7.75 -21.78
N TYR A 35 1.17 -7.55 -22.02
CA TYR A 35 0.41 -8.28 -23.02
C TYR A 35 -0.17 -7.28 -24.04
N PRO A 36 0.00 -7.54 -25.38
CA PRO A 36 -0.58 -6.71 -26.41
C PRO A 36 -2.11 -6.89 -26.38
N ALA A 37 -2.80 -5.88 -25.95
CA ALA A 37 -4.26 -5.79 -25.98
C ALA A 37 -4.69 -4.37 -26.27
N THR A 38 -5.88 -4.18 -26.83
CA THR A 38 -6.50 -2.87 -27.07
C THR A 38 -6.72 -2.04 -25.79
N ARG A 39 -6.58 -2.66 -24.62
CA ARG A 39 -6.38 -2.02 -23.32
C ARG A 39 -5.10 -2.60 -22.75
N SER A 40 -4.09 -1.77 -22.54
CA SER A 40 -2.85 -2.16 -21.84
C SER A 40 -3.19 -2.68 -20.44
N ARG A 41 -3.30 -4.01 -20.32
CA ARG A 41 -3.53 -4.68 -19.05
C ARG A 41 -2.23 -5.37 -18.66
N ARG A 42 -1.79 -5.08 -17.44
CA ARG A 42 -0.57 -5.67 -16.88
C ARG A 42 -0.94 -6.45 -15.62
N PRO A 43 -0.82 -7.79 -15.62
CA PRO A 43 -0.85 -8.56 -14.40
C PRO A 43 0.23 -8.08 -13.42
N ASP A 44 -0.04 -8.18 -12.12
CA ASP A 44 0.93 -7.74 -11.13
C ASP A 44 2.16 -8.64 -11.09
N PHE A 45 1.96 -9.94 -11.21
CA PHE A 45 3.05 -10.91 -11.20
C PHE A 45 2.68 -12.19 -11.92
N VAL A 46 3.55 -12.64 -12.83
CA VAL A 46 3.45 -13.94 -13.52
C VAL A 46 4.81 -14.64 -13.46
N ALA A 47 4.82 -15.90 -13.04
CA ALA A 47 6.05 -16.66 -12.94
C ALA A 47 5.84 -18.12 -13.34
N ARG A 48 6.89 -18.76 -13.88
CA ARG A 48 6.98 -20.20 -13.92
C ARG A 48 7.63 -20.68 -12.64
N LEU A 49 6.90 -21.47 -11.87
CA LEU A 49 7.38 -22.04 -10.60
C LEU A 49 8.43 -23.15 -10.88
N ALA A 50 9.16 -23.53 -9.83
CA ALA A 50 10.19 -24.58 -9.93
C ALA A 50 9.61 -25.96 -10.26
N ASP A 51 8.33 -26.21 -9.94
CA ASP A 51 7.60 -27.43 -10.28
C ASP A 51 6.99 -27.41 -11.69
N GLY A 52 7.21 -26.34 -12.46
CA GLY A 52 6.77 -26.19 -13.85
C GLY A 52 5.41 -25.50 -14.02
N ARG A 53 4.62 -25.30 -12.97
CA ARG A 53 3.33 -24.58 -13.07
C ARG A 53 3.52 -23.12 -13.46
N LEU A 54 2.60 -22.59 -14.26
CA LEU A 54 2.48 -21.18 -14.56
C LEU A 54 1.58 -20.53 -13.51
N PHE A 55 2.12 -19.55 -12.76
CA PHE A 55 1.46 -18.94 -11.63
C PHE A 55 1.28 -17.43 -11.85
N HIS A 56 0.06 -16.95 -11.61
CA HIS A 56 -0.31 -15.54 -11.66
C HIS A 56 -0.81 -15.08 -10.29
N LEU A 57 -0.28 -13.95 -9.81
CA LEU A 57 -0.66 -13.34 -8.55
C LEU A 57 -1.06 -11.88 -8.77
N GLU A 58 -2.24 -11.49 -8.29
CA GLU A 58 -2.70 -10.10 -8.19
C GLU A 58 -2.64 -9.62 -6.73
N LEU A 59 -2.33 -8.34 -6.52
CA LEU A 59 -2.17 -7.70 -5.22
C LEU A 59 -3.29 -6.67 -5.02
N GLN A 60 -4.08 -6.81 -3.94
CA GLN A 60 -5.22 -5.91 -3.71
C GLN A 60 -5.21 -5.33 -2.29
N ALA A 61 -5.19 -3.99 -2.21
CA ALA A 61 -5.32 -3.27 -0.94
C ALA A 61 -6.77 -2.82 -0.61
N ALA A 62 -7.67 -2.87 -1.61
CA ALA A 62 -9.08 -2.54 -1.48
C ALA A 62 -9.94 -3.54 -2.28
N PRO A 63 -11.24 -3.69 -1.94
CA PRO A 63 -12.14 -4.53 -2.72
C PRO A 63 -12.24 -4.06 -4.18
N ASP A 64 -12.31 -5.01 -5.11
CA ASP A 64 -12.59 -4.75 -6.53
C ASP A 64 -13.73 -5.67 -6.98
N GLU A 65 -14.91 -5.10 -7.21
CA GLU A 65 -16.10 -5.84 -7.67
C GLU A 65 -15.90 -6.51 -9.04
N ARG A 66 -14.95 -6.03 -9.83
CA ARG A 66 -14.62 -6.57 -11.15
C ARG A 66 -13.46 -7.58 -11.12
N MET A 67 -12.94 -7.92 -9.94
CA MET A 67 -11.78 -8.80 -9.81
C MET A 67 -11.97 -10.13 -10.55
N ALA A 68 -13.13 -10.76 -10.43
CA ALA A 68 -13.39 -12.03 -11.08
C ALA A 68 -13.26 -11.94 -12.62
N TRP A 69 -13.74 -10.84 -13.21
CA TRP A 69 -13.60 -10.61 -14.66
C TRP A 69 -12.17 -10.28 -15.07
N ARG A 70 -11.45 -9.54 -14.24
CA ARG A 70 -10.02 -9.24 -14.47
C ARG A 70 -9.18 -10.51 -14.45
N MET A 71 -9.40 -11.37 -13.46
CA MET A 71 -8.69 -12.64 -13.34
C MET A 71 -8.98 -13.58 -14.52
N LEU A 72 -10.23 -13.63 -14.97
CA LEU A 72 -10.59 -14.39 -16.18
C LEU A 72 -9.91 -13.82 -17.44
N GLU A 73 -9.90 -12.50 -17.61
CA GLU A 73 -9.21 -11.83 -18.73
C GLU A 73 -7.71 -12.17 -18.72
N TYR A 74 -7.07 -12.06 -17.55
CA TYR A 74 -5.66 -12.41 -17.40
C TYR A 74 -5.40 -13.91 -17.64
N TYR A 75 -6.30 -14.79 -17.17
CA TYR A 75 -6.19 -16.21 -17.46
C TYR A 75 -6.09 -16.47 -18.97
N GLY A 76 -7.02 -15.90 -19.74
CA GLY A 76 -7.05 -16.06 -21.19
C GLY A 76 -5.78 -15.52 -21.86
N LEU A 77 -5.35 -14.32 -21.50
CA LEU A 77 -4.16 -13.68 -22.07
C LEU A 77 -2.88 -14.46 -21.75
N ILE A 78 -2.71 -14.90 -20.51
CA ILE A 78 -1.53 -15.64 -20.06
C ILE A 78 -1.51 -17.02 -20.71
N ALA A 79 -2.64 -17.75 -20.71
CA ALA A 79 -2.73 -19.07 -21.32
C ALA A 79 -2.44 -19.01 -22.83
N ASP A 80 -3.03 -18.05 -23.55
CA ASP A 80 -2.80 -17.85 -25.00
C ASP A 80 -1.32 -17.60 -25.30
N GLN A 81 -0.68 -16.72 -24.54
CA GLN A 81 0.75 -16.41 -24.70
C GLN A 81 1.67 -17.61 -24.42
N HIS A 82 1.22 -18.56 -23.61
CA HIS A 82 1.98 -19.75 -23.21
C HIS A 82 1.45 -21.05 -23.83
N GLY A 83 0.85 -20.97 -25.03
CA GLY A 83 0.46 -22.14 -25.80
C GLY A 83 -0.69 -22.96 -25.22
N GLY A 84 -1.56 -22.34 -24.43
CA GLY A 84 -2.73 -22.99 -23.81
C GLY A 84 -2.41 -23.70 -22.49
N GLU A 85 -1.26 -23.44 -21.88
CA GLU A 85 -0.92 -23.99 -20.56
C GLU A 85 -1.92 -23.56 -19.49
N THR A 86 -2.15 -24.43 -18.51
CA THR A 86 -2.97 -24.10 -17.34
C THR A 86 -2.28 -23.03 -16.48
N VAL A 87 -3.02 -21.98 -16.15
CA VAL A 87 -2.56 -20.89 -15.30
C VAL A 87 -3.18 -21.05 -13.92
N GLU A 88 -2.36 -21.23 -12.91
CA GLU A 88 -2.79 -21.15 -11.51
C GLU A 88 -2.82 -19.70 -11.10
N GLN A 89 -3.94 -19.24 -10.54
CA GLN A 89 -4.15 -17.84 -10.20
C GLN A 89 -4.54 -17.66 -8.74
N GLN A 90 -4.06 -16.59 -8.13
CA GLN A 90 -4.45 -16.18 -6.78
C GLN A 90 -4.51 -14.67 -6.69
N VAL A 91 -5.31 -14.16 -5.73
CA VAL A 91 -5.27 -12.77 -5.28
C VAL A 91 -4.73 -12.74 -3.85
N LEU A 92 -3.73 -11.91 -3.60
CA LEU A 92 -3.27 -11.60 -2.25
C LEU A 92 -3.94 -10.30 -1.77
N ALA A 93 -4.88 -10.45 -0.84
CA ALA A 93 -5.54 -9.34 -0.17
C ALA A 93 -4.62 -8.78 0.93
N LEU A 94 -4.14 -7.55 0.74
CA LEU A 94 -3.17 -6.88 1.61
C LEU A 94 -3.80 -6.27 2.87
N THR A 95 -5.13 -6.11 2.85
CA THR A 95 -5.94 -5.61 3.96
C THR A 95 -7.14 -6.52 4.18
N ALA A 96 -7.71 -6.50 5.38
CA ALA A 96 -8.94 -7.26 5.67
C ALA A 96 -10.11 -6.84 4.75
N ALA A 97 -10.24 -5.54 4.43
CA ALA A 97 -11.30 -5.05 3.54
C ALA A 97 -11.18 -5.65 2.13
N ALA A 98 -9.97 -5.86 1.61
CA ALA A 98 -9.73 -6.40 0.28
C ALA A 98 -10.19 -7.87 0.13
N THR A 99 -10.44 -8.59 1.23
CA THR A 99 -10.98 -9.96 1.15
C THR A 99 -12.44 -10.02 0.70
N ALA A 100 -13.18 -8.91 0.75
CA ALA A 100 -14.60 -8.83 0.42
C ALA A 100 -14.85 -8.62 -1.09
N MET A 101 -14.05 -9.25 -1.96
CA MET A 101 -14.23 -9.19 -3.41
C MET A 101 -14.75 -10.51 -3.99
N PRO A 102 -15.40 -10.49 -5.17
CA PRO A 102 -15.80 -11.72 -5.86
C PRO A 102 -14.60 -12.60 -6.21
N ALA A 103 -14.60 -13.85 -5.75
CA ALA A 103 -13.54 -14.84 -5.99
C ALA A 103 -13.84 -15.76 -7.20
N GLY A 104 -14.81 -15.42 -8.01
CA GLY A 104 -15.16 -16.20 -9.18
C GLY A 104 -16.38 -15.69 -9.93
N ILE A 105 -16.69 -16.38 -11.03
CA ILE A 105 -17.84 -16.15 -11.90
C ILE A 105 -18.63 -17.45 -11.98
N ALA A 106 -19.91 -17.39 -11.63
CA ALA A 106 -20.85 -18.48 -11.81
C ALA A 106 -21.90 -18.06 -12.83
N HIS A 107 -21.73 -18.47 -14.05
CA HIS A 107 -22.65 -18.20 -15.17
C HIS A 107 -23.04 -19.53 -15.82
N PRO A 108 -24.22 -19.71 -16.45
CA PRO A 108 -24.65 -20.98 -17.05
C PRO A 108 -23.66 -21.62 -18.03
N ARG A 109 -22.81 -20.83 -18.64
CA ARG A 109 -21.80 -21.27 -19.60
C ARG A 109 -20.35 -20.99 -19.19
N LEU A 110 -20.11 -20.47 -17.98
CA LEU A 110 -18.79 -20.10 -17.50
C LEU A 110 -18.71 -20.33 -16.00
N GLN A 111 -17.88 -21.28 -15.60
CA GLN A 111 -17.49 -21.51 -14.21
C GLN A 111 -16.02 -21.16 -14.09
N PHE A 112 -15.73 -20.15 -13.30
CA PHE A 112 -14.37 -19.68 -13.08
C PHE A 112 -14.19 -19.28 -11.63
N GLY A 113 -13.05 -19.59 -11.03
CA GLY A 113 -12.76 -19.26 -9.64
C GLY A 113 -11.28 -19.27 -9.35
N PHE A 114 -10.90 -18.51 -8.34
CA PHE A 114 -9.53 -18.40 -7.83
C PHE A 114 -9.55 -18.12 -6.32
N PRO A 115 -8.53 -18.55 -5.57
CA PRO A 115 -8.41 -18.20 -4.15
C PRO A 115 -8.13 -16.70 -3.96
N VAL A 116 -8.77 -16.13 -2.93
CA VAL A 116 -8.40 -14.83 -2.35
C VAL A 116 -7.76 -15.12 -1.00
N VAL A 117 -6.45 -14.90 -0.91
CA VAL A 117 -5.64 -15.17 0.27
C VAL A 117 -5.41 -13.86 1.02
N SER A 118 -5.76 -13.80 2.29
CA SER A 118 -5.40 -12.63 3.12
C SER A 118 -3.93 -12.68 3.51
N ALA A 119 -3.20 -11.58 3.34
CA ALA A 119 -1.82 -11.47 3.83
C ALA A 119 -1.72 -11.71 5.34
N GLU A 120 -2.79 -11.40 6.10
CA GLU A 120 -2.85 -11.68 7.54
C GLU A 120 -2.88 -13.17 7.88
N THR A 121 -3.31 -14.03 6.95
CA THR A 121 -3.36 -15.49 7.18
C THR A 121 -2.06 -16.20 6.84
N LEU A 122 -1.10 -15.51 6.24
CA LEU A 122 0.21 -16.08 5.95
C LEU A 122 0.99 -16.34 7.24
N ASP A 123 1.75 -17.43 7.23
CA ASP A 123 2.69 -17.72 8.31
C ASP A 123 3.96 -16.86 8.18
N ALA A 124 4.22 -16.05 9.18
CA ALA A 124 5.41 -15.21 9.20
C ALA A 124 6.70 -15.99 9.49
N GLY A 125 6.61 -17.17 10.10
CA GLY A 125 7.79 -17.98 10.46
C GLY A 125 8.71 -18.26 9.27
N PRO A 126 8.21 -18.88 8.19
CA PRO A 126 9.01 -19.10 6.97
C PRO A 126 9.55 -17.81 6.34
N LEU A 127 8.76 -16.71 6.36
CA LEU A 127 9.21 -15.43 5.83
C LEU A 127 10.36 -14.85 6.64
N LEU A 128 10.27 -14.91 7.97
CA LEU A 128 11.34 -14.46 8.86
C LEU A 128 12.56 -15.39 8.82
N ALA A 129 12.38 -16.69 8.64
CA ALA A 129 13.50 -17.65 8.54
C ALA A 129 14.23 -17.58 7.19
N SER A 130 13.68 -16.91 6.18
CA SER A 130 14.30 -16.77 4.88
C SER A 130 15.57 -15.90 4.94
N ASP A 131 16.58 -16.27 4.15
CA ASP A 131 17.77 -15.44 3.94
C ASP A 131 17.50 -14.29 2.95
N HIS A 132 16.32 -14.29 2.31
CA HIS A 132 15.94 -13.24 1.37
C HIS A 132 15.34 -12.04 2.11
N PRO A 133 15.93 -10.82 2.02
CA PRO A 133 15.47 -9.65 2.78
C PRO A 133 14.02 -9.27 2.52
N ASP A 134 13.55 -9.45 1.28
CA ASP A 134 12.18 -9.09 0.90
C ASP A 134 11.14 -10.02 1.54
N ASP A 135 11.45 -11.29 1.78
CA ASP A 135 10.60 -12.18 2.58
C ASP A 135 10.46 -11.66 4.01
N ASN A 136 11.58 -11.24 4.62
CA ASN A 136 11.57 -10.68 5.97
C ASN A 136 10.69 -9.41 6.04
N VAL A 137 10.79 -8.53 5.04
CA VAL A 137 9.97 -7.32 4.94
C VAL A 137 8.48 -7.66 4.83
N LEU A 138 8.10 -8.65 4.02
CA LEU A 138 6.72 -9.08 3.84
C LEU A 138 6.08 -9.62 5.13
N ALA A 139 6.87 -10.09 6.10
CA ALA A 139 6.37 -10.56 7.40
C ALA A 139 5.62 -9.47 8.20
N VAL A 140 5.79 -8.17 7.88
CA VAL A 140 5.03 -7.07 8.48
C VAL A 140 3.53 -7.15 8.15
N LEU A 141 3.17 -7.77 7.04
CA LEU A 141 1.78 -7.92 6.59
C LEU A 141 1.05 -9.06 7.30
N CYS A 142 1.79 -10.04 7.83
CA CYS A 142 1.23 -11.19 8.52
C CYS A 142 0.58 -10.78 9.85
N ARG A 143 -0.38 -11.60 10.32
CA ARG A 143 -0.98 -11.39 11.64
C ARG A 143 0.08 -11.47 12.74
N THR A 144 -0.02 -10.56 13.69
CA THR A 144 0.78 -10.56 14.91
C THR A 144 -0.03 -10.03 16.08
N HIS A 145 0.27 -10.50 17.28
CA HIS A 145 -0.26 -9.97 18.55
C HIS A 145 0.56 -8.79 19.06
N ASP A 146 1.83 -8.71 18.66
CA ASP A 146 2.75 -7.61 18.99
C ASP A 146 3.47 -7.12 17.72
N MET A 147 2.97 -6.01 17.18
CA MET A 147 3.57 -5.38 16.00
C MET A 147 4.97 -4.82 16.30
N LYS A 148 5.21 -4.37 17.53
CA LYS A 148 6.51 -3.84 17.93
C LYS A 148 7.59 -4.91 17.94
N GLU A 149 7.27 -6.08 18.52
CA GLU A 149 8.15 -7.24 18.50
C GLU A 149 8.43 -7.71 17.08
N ARG A 150 7.39 -7.82 16.25
CA ARG A 150 7.52 -8.17 14.84
C ARG A 150 8.45 -7.24 14.08
N VAL A 151 8.27 -5.92 14.23
CA VAL A 151 9.13 -4.91 13.59
C VAL A 151 10.58 -5.04 14.08
N ARG A 152 10.82 -5.26 15.37
CA ARG A 152 12.17 -5.48 15.89
C ARG A 152 12.84 -6.70 15.29
N GLU A 153 12.09 -7.79 15.16
CA GLU A 153 12.60 -9.02 14.56
C GLU A 153 13.01 -8.80 13.12
N ILE A 154 12.15 -8.13 12.32
CA ILE A 154 12.45 -7.77 10.93
C ILE A 154 13.70 -6.88 10.87
N LEU A 155 13.71 -5.77 11.61
CA LEU A 155 14.85 -4.84 11.61
C LEU A 155 16.16 -5.51 12.06
N GLY A 156 16.10 -6.43 13.04
CA GLY A 156 17.25 -7.22 13.50
C GLY A 156 17.85 -8.11 12.40
N ARG A 157 17.08 -8.49 11.41
CA ARG A 157 17.55 -9.20 10.20
C ARG A 157 18.12 -8.24 9.17
N LEU A 158 17.40 -7.14 8.90
CA LEU A 158 17.81 -6.15 7.92
C LEU A 158 19.09 -5.41 8.30
N VAL A 159 19.40 -5.28 9.60
CA VAL A 159 20.65 -4.64 10.07
C VAL A 159 21.92 -5.41 9.64
N ARG A 160 21.79 -6.70 9.32
CA ARG A 160 22.90 -7.53 8.82
C ARG A 160 23.27 -7.25 7.37
N LEU A 161 22.38 -6.58 6.65
CA LEU A 161 22.64 -6.11 5.28
C LEU A 161 23.57 -4.90 5.30
N GLU A 162 24.22 -4.64 4.18
CA GLU A 162 25.16 -3.52 4.05
C GLU A 162 24.72 -2.53 2.98
N GLY A 163 25.17 -1.29 3.10
CA GLY A 163 25.04 -0.26 2.09
C GLY A 163 23.60 0.01 1.63
N THR A 164 23.40 0.05 0.34
CA THR A 164 22.12 0.35 -0.33
C THR A 164 21.08 -0.73 -0.11
N GLU A 165 21.49 -2.01 -0.03
CA GLU A 165 20.57 -3.12 0.18
C GLU A 165 19.79 -2.98 1.50
N ARG A 166 20.47 -2.62 2.59
CA ARG A 166 19.83 -2.34 3.88
C ARG A 166 18.88 -1.14 3.78
N SER A 167 19.33 -0.04 3.16
CA SER A 167 18.53 1.17 3.01
C SER A 167 17.24 0.88 2.23
N ASP A 168 17.35 0.13 1.13
CA ASP A 168 16.22 -0.26 0.29
C ASP A 168 15.24 -1.18 1.01
N ALA A 169 15.74 -2.17 1.75
CA ALA A 169 14.90 -3.09 2.52
C ALA A 169 14.14 -2.37 3.65
N VAL A 170 14.81 -1.46 4.38
CA VAL A 170 14.16 -0.64 5.43
C VAL A 170 13.12 0.30 4.81
N THR A 171 13.40 0.87 3.64
CA THR A 171 12.44 1.68 2.89
C THR A 171 11.19 0.88 2.51
N ARG A 172 11.36 -0.34 1.96
CA ARG A 172 10.24 -1.24 1.65
C ARG A 172 9.43 -1.58 2.89
N LEU A 173 10.09 -1.86 4.02
CA LEU A 173 9.43 -2.10 5.30
C LEU A 173 8.57 -0.91 5.73
N LEU A 174 9.09 0.32 5.66
CA LEU A 174 8.33 1.54 5.97
C LEU A 174 7.09 1.67 5.11
N VAL A 175 7.23 1.46 3.80
CA VAL A 175 6.10 1.55 2.86
C VAL A 175 5.03 0.51 3.18
N LEU A 176 5.41 -0.76 3.30
CA LEU A 176 4.46 -1.86 3.53
C LEU A 176 3.83 -1.80 4.91
N SER A 177 4.55 -1.33 5.92
CA SER A 177 4.00 -1.14 7.27
C SER A 177 2.82 -0.16 7.30
N GLY A 178 2.72 0.75 6.33
CA GLY A 178 1.59 1.66 6.19
C GLY A 178 0.25 0.94 5.93
N LEU A 179 0.26 -0.24 5.30
CA LEU A 179 -0.94 -1.08 5.13
C LEU A 179 -1.51 -1.59 6.46
N ARG A 180 -0.68 -1.64 7.48
CA ARG A 180 -1.01 -2.08 8.85
C ARG A 180 -1.11 -0.93 9.84
N GLY A 181 -0.97 0.33 9.40
CA GLY A 181 -0.86 1.50 10.29
C GLY A 181 0.38 1.47 11.19
N ALA A 182 1.41 0.67 10.84
CA ALA A 182 2.57 0.39 11.68
C ALA A 182 3.81 1.25 11.35
N THR A 183 3.72 2.20 10.40
CA THR A 183 4.83 3.09 10.04
C THR A 183 5.44 3.82 11.26
N PRO A 184 4.66 4.37 12.22
CA PRO A 184 5.22 5.00 13.40
C PRO A 184 6.05 4.03 14.26
N VAL A 185 5.63 2.77 14.35
CA VAL A 185 6.33 1.72 15.09
C VAL A 185 7.68 1.42 14.43
N VAL A 186 7.70 1.28 13.09
CA VAL A 186 8.93 1.07 12.33
C VAL A 186 9.92 2.23 12.54
N MET A 187 9.44 3.47 12.46
CA MET A 187 10.27 4.67 12.69
C MET A 187 10.87 4.69 14.09
N GLN A 188 10.07 4.38 15.11
CA GLN A 188 10.50 4.36 16.50
C GLN A 188 11.55 3.27 16.75
N GLU A 189 11.31 2.04 16.29
CA GLU A 189 12.21 0.92 16.51
C GLU A 189 13.51 1.07 15.69
N ALA A 190 13.44 1.57 14.45
CA ALA A 190 14.63 1.87 13.65
C ALA A 190 15.52 2.92 14.35
N LYS A 191 14.91 3.97 14.91
CA LYS A 191 15.64 4.97 15.71
C LYS A 191 16.28 4.37 16.95
N ALA A 192 15.56 3.49 17.66
CA ALA A 192 16.09 2.81 18.86
C ALA A 192 17.28 1.88 18.54
N MET A 193 17.30 1.31 17.34
CA MET A 193 18.38 0.45 16.84
C MET A 193 19.48 1.23 16.09
N SER A 194 19.44 2.58 16.09
CA SER A 194 20.39 3.46 15.38
C SER A 194 20.45 3.18 13.86
N ILE A 195 19.36 2.69 13.28
CA ILE A 195 19.24 2.50 11.84
C ILE A 195 18.91 3.84 11.21
N GLN A 196 19.80 4.34 10.36
CA GLN A 196 19.54 5.56 9.60
C GLN A 196 18.58 5.25 8.45
N ILE A 197 17.50 6.03 8.38
CA ILE A 197 16.54 5.97 7.28
C ILE A 197 16.83 7.18 6.40
N ASP A 198 17.34 6.92 5.21
CA ASP A 198 17.60 7.98 4.24
C ASP A 198 16.31 8.30 3.46
N ILE A 199 15.55 9.24 4.01
CA ILE A 199 14.31 9.73 3.39
C ILE A 199 14.63 10.53 2.11
N GLN A 200 15.79 11.17 2.04
CA GLN A 200 16.16 12.08 0.94
C GLN A 200 16.55 11.34 -0.33
N SER A 201 17.15 10.16 -0.21
CA SER A 201 17.56 9.36 -1.37
C SER A 201 16.39 8.65 -2.07
N ASN A 202 15.25 8.48 -1.37
CA ASN A 202 14.09 7.78 -1.91
C ASN A 202 12.96 8.74 -2.30
N GLU A 203 12.71 8.88 -3.60
CA GLU A 203 11.69 9.77 -4.16
C GLU A 203 10.28 9.48 -3.59
N TYR A 204 9.98 8.20 -3.35
CA TYR A 204 8.71 7.80 -2.76
C TYR A 204 8.59 8.26 -1.30
N LEU A 205 9.61 8.01 -0.45
CA LEU A 205 9.60 8.48 0.93
C LEU A 205 9.50 10.00 0.98
N ARG A 206 10.25 10.72 0.15
CA ARG A 206 10.12 12.18 0.02
C ARG A 206 8.69 12.60 -0.29
N SER A 207 8.04 11.95 -1.24
CA SER A 207 6.66 12.28 -1.61
C SER A 207 5.65 11.99 -0.50
N VAL A 208 5.87 10.93 0.30
CA VAL A 208 5.01 10.59 1.45
C VAL A 208 5.20 11.57 2.59
N PHE A 209 6.46 11.90 2.90
CA PHE A 209 6.76 12.88 3.95
C PHE A 209 6.29 14.28 3.59
N ALA A 210 6.50 14.72 2.33
CA ALA A 210 6.00 16.00 1.84
C ALA A 210 4.46 16.11 1.95
N LYS A 211 3.74 15.04 1.57
CA LYS A 211 2.28 14.99 1.73
C LYS A 211 1.84 14.96 3.19
N GLY A 212 2.55 14.22 4.05
CA GLY A 212 2.27 14.20 5.49
C GLY A 212 2.51 15.56 6.13
N GLU A 213 3.56 16.27 5.73
CA GLU A 213 3.86 17.62 6.19
C GLU A 213 2.79 18.63 5.72
N GLU A 214 2.39 18.56 4.44
CA GLU A 214 1.33 19.39 3.87
C GLU A 214 -0.02 19.13 4.59
N GLN A 215 -0.37 17.88 4.81
CA GLN A 215 -1.58 17.50 5.53
C GLN A 215 -1.53 17.96 6.99
N GLY A 216 -0.42 17.76 7.68
CA GLY A 216 -0.24 18.25 9.05
C GLY A 216 -0.31 19.77 9.16
N LYS A 217 0.23 20.50 8.16
CA LYS A 217 0.09 21.97 8.07
C LYS A 217 -1.38 22.37 7.85
N ALA A 218 -2.10 21.69 6.97
CA ALA A 218 -3.51 21.95 6.72
C ALA A 218 -4.37 21.68 7.97
N GLU A 219 -4.19 20.54 8.63
CA GLU A 219 -4.91 20.20 9.88
C GLU A 219 -4.65 21.22 10.99
N GLY A 220 -3.39 21.61 11.23
CA GLY A 220 -3.03 22.62 12.24
C GLY A 220 -3.61 24.01 11.95
N LYS A 221 -3.64 24.43 10.67
CA LYS A 221 -4.26 25.68 10.25
C LYS A 221 -5.77 25.62 10.38
N ALA A 222 -6.40 24.50 9.98
CA ALA A 222 -7.84 24.31 10.11
C ALA A 222 -8.30 24.35 11.58
N GLU A 223 -7.58 23.69 12.49
CA GLU A 223 -7.86 23.75 13.94
C GLU A 223 -7.73 25.18 14.47
N THR A 224 -6.68 25.90 14.07
CA THR A 224 -6.45 27.29 14.47
C THR A 224 -7.56 28.20 13.96
N LEU A 225 -7.94 28.06 12.68
CA LEU A 225 -9.04 28.84 12.08
C LEU A 225 -10.36 28.55 12.77
N LEU A 226 -10.73 27.28 12.99
CA LEU A 226 -11.96 26.92 13.70
C LEU A 226 -12.02 27.54 15.10
N ARG A 227 -10.93 27.52 15.85
CA ARG A 227 -10.85 28.15 17.17
C ARG A 227 -11.04 29.68 17.10
N LEU A 228 -10.49 30.35 16.09
CA LEU A 228 -10.68 31.78 15.88
C LEU A 228 -12.12 32.11 15.46
N LEU A 229 -12.70 31.33 14.56
CA LEU A 229 -14.09 31.49 14.14
C LEU A 229 -15.06 31.31 15.29
N GLU A 230 -14.87 30.29 16.14
CA GLU A 230 -15.70 30.08 17.33
C GLU A 230 -15.59 31.19 18.35
N ARG A 231 -14.43 31.81 18.45
CA ARG A 231 -14.22 32.95 19.37
C ARG A 231 -14.86 34.21 18.88
N ARG A 232 -14.87 34.42 17.54
CA ARG A 232 -15.30 35.68 16.95
C ARG A 232 -16.75 35.68 16.47
N PHE A 233 -17.22 34.55 15.96
CA PHE A 233 -18.52 34.40 15.30
C PHE A 233 -19.31 33.16 15.82
N PRO A 234 -19.50 32.99 17.13
CA PRO A 234 -20.24 31.83 17.64
C PRO A 234 -21.74 31.95 17.38
N PRO A 235 -22.44 30.84 17.07
CA PRO A 235 -21.94 29.49 16.79
C PRO A 235 -21.49 29.32 15.34
N VAL A 236 -20.40 28.57 15.11
CA VAL A 236 -19.96 28.22 13.76
C VAL A 236 -20.79 27.02 13.22
N PRO A 237 -21.51 27.18 12.10
CA PRO A 237 -22.29 26.11 11.51
C PRO A 237 -21.47 24.91 11.10
N GLU A 238 -22.05 23.69 11.16
CA GLU A 238 -21.35 22.46 10.81
C GLU A 238 -20.88 22.45 9.33
N THR A 239 -21.64 23.07 8.45
CA THR A 239 -21.25 23.24 7.02
C THR A 239 -19.95 24.03 6.86
N ARG A 240 -19.74 25.07 7.69
CA ARG A 240 -18.50 25.85 7.68
C ARG A 240 -17.35 25.07 8.32
N ARG A 241 -17.60 24.26 9.37
CA ARG A 241 -16.59 23.36 9.94
C ARG A 241 -16.10 22.35 8.91
N ALA A 242 -17.02 21.68 8.22
CA ALA A 242 -16.69 20.74 7.16
C ALA A 242 -15.91 21.41 6.00
N GLN A 243 -16.29 22.64 5.62
CA GLN A 243 -15.58 23.42 4.61
C GLN A 243 -14.13 23.71 5.02
N VAL A 244 -13.89 24.11 6.27
CA VAL A 244 -12.54 24.37 6.81
C VAL A 244 -11.70 23.08 6.85
N GLN A 245 -12.31 21.97 7.25
CA GLN A 245 -11.61 20.66 7.32
C GLN A 245 -11.22 20.12 5.93
N ALA A 246 -11.95 20.48 4.89
CA ALA A 246 -11.69 20.04 3.52
C ALA A 246 -10.84 21.02 2.70
N ALA A 247 -10.44 22.15 3.28
CA ALA A 247 -9.77 23.24 2.56
C ALA A 247 -8.28 22.96 2.33
N THR A 248 -7.72 23.53 1.26
CA THR A 248 -6.27 23.51 0.99
C THR A 248 -5.52 24.47 1.92
N VAL A 249 -4.20 24.30 2.01
CA VAL A 249 -3.33 25.17 2.84
C VAL A 249 -3.48 26.63 2.44
N GLU A 250 -3.53 26.91 1.12
CA GLU A 250 -3.67 28.27 0.57
C GLU A 250 -5.02 28.90 0.95
N GLN A 251 -6.11 28.11 0.89
CA GLN A 251 -7.44 28.58 1.33
C GLN A 251 -7.46 28.87 2.82
N LEU A 252 -6.85 28.00 3.63
CA LEU A 252 -6.75 28.19 5.07
C LEU A 252 -5.95 29.44 5.43
N ASP A 253 -4.85 29.73 4.72
CA ASP A 253 -4.08 30.95 4.92
C ASP A 253 -4.91 32.20 4.61
N ALA A 254 -5.57 32.24 3.47
CA ALA A 254 -6.42 33.36 3.10
C ALA A 254 -7.54 33.59 4.13
N TRP A 255 -8.15 32.54 4.66
CA TRP A 255 -9.20 32.66 5.69
C TRP A 255 -8.64 33.01 7.08
N LEU A 256 -7.42 32.57 7.42
CA LEU A 256 -6.75 32.97 8.65
C LEU A 256 -6.42 34.47 8.66
N ASP A 257 -6.03 35.02 7.53
CA ASP A 257 -5.82 36.46 7.39
C ASP A 257 -7.16 37.20 7.44
N ALA A 258 -8.16 36.72 6.70
CA ALA A 258 -9.48 37.35 6.64
C ALA A 258 -10.24 37.33 7.99
N VAL A 259 -10.08 36.27 8.79
CA VAL A 259 -10.82 36.14 10.06
C VAL A 259 -10.53 37.26 11.05
N LEU A 260 -9.39 37.95 10.91
CA LEU A 260 -9.00 39.03 11.82
C LEU A 260 -9.82 40.31 11.58
N ASP A 261 -10.19 40.59 10.33
CA ASP A 261 -10.80 41.87 9.94
C ASP A 261 -12.24 41.73 9.41
N ALA A 262 -12.68 40.49 9.06
CA ALA A 262 -14.01 40.25 8.49
C ALA A 262 -15.13 40.80 9.38
N PRO A 263 -16.16 41.45 8.80
CA PRO A 263 -17.28 41.99 9.57
C PRO A 263 -18.22 40.89 10.08
N ASP A 264 -18.33 39.76 9.38
CA ASP A 264 -19.17 38.60 9.72
C ASP A 264 -18.54 37.30 9.26
N LEU A 265 -19.19 36.17 9.61
CA LEU A 265 -18.70 34.83 9.31
C LEU A 265 -18.59 34.58 7.80
N ASP A 266 -19.55 35.02 7.01
CA ASP A 266 -19.60 34.73 5.57
C ASP A 266 -18.49 35.48 4.81
N ALA A 267 -18.19 36.71 5.20
CA ALA A 267 -17.11 37.51 4.65
C ALA A 267 -15.72 36.85 4.79
N VAL A 268 -15.50 35.99 5.79
CA VAL A 268 -14.25 35.22 5.95
C VAL A 268 -14.05 34.29 4.74
N PHE A 269 -15.12 33.67 4.22
CA PHE A 269 -15.05 32.64 3.19
C PHE A 269 -15.23 33.20 1.75
N GLU A 270 -15.50 34.49 1.59
CA GLU A 270 -15.58 35.16 0.28
C GLU A 270 -14.19 35.47 -0.30
N VAL A 271 -13.14 35.40 0.52
CA VAL A 271 -11.78 35.63 0.06
C VAL A 271 -11.28 34.38 -0.71
N THR A 272 -11.12 34.55 -2.02
CA THR A 272 -10.47 33.54 -2.88
C THR A 272 -8.97 33.63 -2.78
N ALA A 273 -8.28 32.51 -2.58
CA ALA A 273 -6.82 32.43 -2.71
C ALA A 273 -6.40 32.87 -4.13
N HIS A 274 -5.51 33.85 -4.22
CA HIS A 274 -4.91 34.30 -5.47
C HIS A 274 -3.72 33.43 -5.85
#